data_6a3c0f30cb594f39cac3247ad18069ae
#
_entry.id   6a3c0f30cb594f39cac3247ad18069ae
#
_cell.length_a   1.000
_cell.length_b   1.000
_cell.length_c   1.000
_cell.angle_alpha   90.00
_cell.angle_beta   90.00
_cell.angle_gamma   90.00
#
_symmetry.space_group_name_H-M   'P 1'
#
loop_
_entity.id
_entity.type
_entity.pdbx_description
1 polymer ?
#
loop_
_entity_poly.entity_id
_entity_poly.type
_entity_poly.pdbx_seq_one_letter_code
_entity_poly.pdbx_strand_id
1 'polypeptide(L)'
;VADVRIQRLTLHPMASPELLGVSSGTSMGILAVLFLASSAQTEWYWLAGIAGAVVALLVLTAINQRNGMLPEKVLLTGISLSALFDTLQRIAIASGDPRANQLIAWTSGSTQQIGADLAVPFFLISLVLLGISLIFSRWLELLALQAPMAQALGLNLKRTRWILILFTALLTALATLIIGPLSFIGLLVPHIARFLGVNRASSQILISALIGGLIMVFADWLGRQMLFPYEVPAGLVATLIGGTYFLLMVRRVVAPPAASTLPAVSAARWAALLRSTSWMSRSVRPLSCSAF
;
A
#
# COMPACT_ATOMS: atom_id res chain seq x y z
N VAL A 1 -2.24 -9.70 2.32
CA VAL A 1 -1.60 -10.60 1.34
C VAL A 1 -0.90 -9.83 0.24
N ALA A 2 -1.58 -8.91 -0.43
CA ALA A 2 -1.01 -8.06 -1.48
C ALA A 2 0.21 -7.27 -0.97
N ASP A 3 0.12 -6.70 0.23
CA ASP A 3 1.18 -5.90 0.86
C ASP A 3 2.45 -6.69 1.15
N VAL A 4 2.31 -7.92 1.69
CA VAL A 4 3.47 -8.82 1.90
C VAL A 4 4.25 -9.02 0.61
N ARG A 5 3.54 -9.15 -0.51
CA ARG A 5 4.16 -9.36 -1.82
C ARG A 5 4.90 -8.14 -2.31
N ILE A 6 4.28 -6.98 -2.25
CA ILE A 6 4.93 -5.74 -2.69
C ILE A 6 6.14 -5.43 -1.84
N GLN A 7 6.04 -5.55 -0.51
CA GLN A 7 7.18 -5.33 0.37
C GLN A 7 8.36 -6.26 0.07
N ARG A 8 8.10 -7.52 -0.30
CA ARG A 8 9.14 -8.46 -0.71
C ARG A 8 9.67 -8.22 -2.13
N LEU A 9 8.81 -7.75 -3.06
CA LEU A 9 9.21 -7.42 -4.43
C LEU A 9 10.08 -6.17 -4.51
N THR A 10 9.75 -5.15 -3.70
CA THR A 10 10.44 -3.86 -3.71
C THR A 10 11.59 -3.81 -2.72
N LEU A 11 11.72 -4.81 -1.83
CA LEU A 11 12.65 -4.83 -0.68
C LEU A 11 12.48 -3.61 0.24
N HIS A 12 11.37 -2.88 0.10
CA HIS A 12 11.02 -1.74 0.93
C HIS A 12 9.93 -2.11 1.94
N PRO A 13 10.19 -1.98 3.24
CA PRO A 13 9.24 -2.38 4.28
C PRO A 13 7.96 -1.54 4.32
N MET A 14 7.97 -0.37 3.70
CA MET A 14 6.84 0.56 3.65
C MET A 14 6.09 0.57 2.31
N ALA A 15 6.43 -0.33 1.38
CA ALA A 15 5.73 -0.40 0.12
C ALA A 15 4.35 -1.06 0.32
N SER A 16 3.29 -0.38 -0.13
CA SER A 16 1.94 -0.91 -0.17
C SER A 16 1.36 -0.88 -1.59
N PRO A 17 0.41 -1.75 -1.93
CA PRO A 17 -0.27 -1.73 -3.22
C PRO A 17 -1.04 -0.44 -3.49
N GLU A 18 -1.48 0.25 -2.45
CA GLU A 18 -2.12 1.57 -2.57
C GLU A 18 -1.18 2.58 -3.24
N LEU A 19 0.11 2.54 -2.89
CA LEU A 19 1.14 3.38 -3.51
C LEU A 19 1.40 3.06 -5.00
N LEU A 20 0.86 1.95 -5.52
CA LEU A 20 0.93 1.63 -6.95
C LEU A 20 -0.21 2.26 -7.77
N GLY A 21 -1.14 2.95 -7.13
CA GLY A 21 -2.27 3.58 -7.82
C GLY A 21 -3.37 2.61 -8.26
N VAL A 22 -3.30 1.33 -7.87
CA VAL A 22 -4.30 0.34 -8.26
C VAL A 22 -5.62 0.60 -7.56
N SER A 23 -5.58 0.91 -6.27
CA SER A 23 -6.76 1.22 -5.46
C SER A 23 -7.47 2.48 -5.97
N SER A 24 -6.73 3.57 -6.20
CA SER A 24 -7.25 4.81 -6.76
C SER A 24 -7.78 4.63 -8.19
N GLY A 25 -7.12 3.76 -8.98
CA GLY A 25 -7.60 3.38 -10.31
C GLY A 25 -8.93 2.63 -10.27
N THR A 26 -9.09 1.69 -9.33
CA THR A 26 -10.36 1.00 -9.09
C THR A 26 -11.48 1.98 -8.76
N SER A 27 -11.21 2.91 -7.84
CA SER A 27 -12.15 3.96 -7.44
C SER A 27 -12.53 4.86 -8.62
N MET A 28 -11.54 5.22 -9.45
CA MET A 28 -11.77 6.03 -10.66
C MET A 28 -12.63 5.30 -11.69
N GLY A 29 -12.44 3.98 -11.85
CA GLY A 29 -13.28 3.16 -12.73
C GLY A 29 -14.74 3.15 -12.28
N ILE A 30 -15.01 2.99 -10.99
CA ILE A 30 -16.35 3.05 -10.41
C ILE A 30 -16.97 4.44 -10.61
N LEU A 31 -16.20 5.50 -10.35
CA LEU A 31 -16.60 6.88 -10.56
C LEU A 31 -17.04 7.10 -12.02
N ALA A 32 -16.25 6.63 -12.98
CA ALA A 32 -16.54 6.80 -14.39
C ALA A 32 -17.92 6.20 -14.76
N VAL A 33 -18.24 5.01 -14.28
CA VAL A 33 -19.57 4.42 -14.52
C VAL A 33 -20.66 5.16 -13.78
N LEU A 34 -20.43 5.60 -12.55
CA LEU A 34 -21.40 6.34 -11.76
C LEU A 34 -21.85 7.64 -12.46
N PHE A 35 -20.92 8.33 -13.12
CA PHE A 35 -21.20 9.59 -13.82
C PHE A 35 -21.61 9.41 -15.28
N LEU A 36 -21.07 8.42 -16.00
CA LEU A 36 -21.33 8.21 -17.42
C LEU A 36 -22.61 7.39 -17.68
N ALA A 37 -22.94 6.46 -16.78
CA ALA A 37 -24.07 5.54 -16.93
C ALA A 37 -25.06 5.72 -15.78
N SER A 38 -26.01 6.66 -15.96
CA SER A 38 -27.01 7.01 -14.93
C SER A 38 -27.99 5.91 -14.53
N SER A 39 -28.05 4.81 -15.30
CA SER A 39 -28.94 3.66 -15.07
C SER A 39 -28.17 2.32 -15.03
N ALA A 40 -26.87 2.35 -14.69
CA ALA A 40 -26.06 1.14 -14.67
C ALA A 40 -26.55 0.17 -13.58
N GLN A 41 -26.72 -1.08 -13.95
CA GLN A 41 -26.97 -2.17 -13.01
C GLN A 41 -25.72 -2.38 -12.12
N THR A 42 -25.91 -2.90 -10.92
CA THR A 42 -24.84 -3.12 -9.94
C THR A 42 -23.64 -3.90 -10.51
N GLU A 43 -23.87 -4.76 -11.49
CA GLU A 43 -22.84 -5.57 -12.15
C GLU A 43 -21.80 -4.72 -12.90
N TRP A 44 -22.19 -3.57 -13.45
CA TRP A 44 -21.28 -2.69 -14.18
C TRP A 44 -20.24 -2.03 -13.29
N TYR A 45 -20.55 -1.80 -12.00
CA TYR A 45 -19.58 -1.24 -11.04
C TYR A 45 -18.39 -2.18 -10.80
N TRP A 46 -18.64 -3.50 -10.77
CA TRP A 46 -17.59 -4.50 -10.63
C TRP A 46 -16.64 -4.51 -11.83
N LEU A 47 -17.21 -4.54 -13.03
CA LEU A 47 -16.42 -4.51 -14.27
C LEU A 47 -15.64 -3.21 -14.41
N ALA A 48 -16.25 -2.08 -14.09
CA ALA A 48 -15.61 -0.77 -14.17
C ALA A 48 -14.45 -0.62 -13.18
N GLY A 49 -14.62 -1.11 -11.96
CA GLY A 49 -13.54 -1.09 -10.97
C GLY A 49 -12.35 -1.95 -11.39
N ILE A 50 -12.60 -3.14 -11.92
CA ILE A 50 -11.53 -4.00 -12.49
C ILE A 50 -10.87 -3.31 -13.68
N ALA A 51 -11.65 -2.72 -14.60
CA ALA A 51 -11.13 -1.98 -15.73
C ALA A 51 -10.27 -0.79 -15.31
N GLY A 52 -10.69 -0.02 -14.29
CA GLY A 52 -9.93 1.07 -13.71
C GLY A 52 -8.59 0.60 -13.11
N ALA A 53 -8.59 -0.51 -12.39
CA ALA A 53 -7.37 -1.12 -11.87
C ALA A 53 -6.41 -1.56 -12.99
N VAL A 54 -6.95 -2.18 -14.06
CA VAL A 54 -6.17 -2.59 -15.23
C VAL A 54 -5.57 -1.39 -15.94
N VAL A 55 -6.35 -0.32 -16.14
CA VAL A 55 -5.86 0.93 -16.75
C VAL A 55 -4.73 1.53 -15.90
N ALA A 56 -4.90 1.62 -14.59
CA ALA A 56 -3.85 2.10 -13.70
C ALA A 56 -2.56 1.28 -13.83
N LEU A 57 -2.68 -0.05 -13.88
CA LEU A 57 -1.54 -0.94 -14.11
C LEU A 57 -0.90 -0.75 -15.47
N LEU A 58 -1.69 -0.63 -16.53
CA LEU A 58 -1.17 -0.41 -17.88
C LEU A 58 -0.40 0.90 -17.96
N VAL A 59 -0.91 1.98 -17.37
CA VAL A 59 -0.23 3.27 -17.30
C VAL A 59 1.07 3.16 -16.50
N LEU A 60 1.01 2.56 -15.30
CA LEU A 60 2.17 2.33 -14.46
C LEU A 60 3.28 1.58 -15.20
N THR A 61 2.90 0.52 -15.89
CA THR A 61 3.84 -0.36 -16.60
C THR A 61 4.37 0.28 -17.87
N ALA A 62 3.53 0.97 -18.63
CA ALA A 62 3.94 1.69 -19.86
C ALA A 62 5.01 2.75 -19.56
N ILE A 63 4.86 3.49 -18.46
CA ILE A 63 5.83 4.49 -18.03
C ILE A 63 7.15 3.83 -17.58
N ASN A 64 7.07 2.70 -16.88
CA ASN A 64 8.25 2.07 -16.27
C ASN A 64 8.96 1.03 -17.18
N GLN A 65 8.37 0.63 -18.30
CA GLN A 65 8.97 -0.37 -19.22
C GLN A 65 10.36 0.01 -19.71
N ARG A 66 10.55 1.29 -20.09
CA ARG A 66 11.83 1.80 -20.65
C ARG A 66 12.95 1.85 -19.62
N ASN A 67 12.63 1.90 -18.33
CA ASN A 67 13.59 2.10 -17.24
C ASN A 67 13.94 0.82 -16.47
N GLY A 68 13.64 -0.37 -17.01
CA GLY A 68 13.99 -1.65 -16.37
C GLY A 68 13.24 -1.95 -15.08
N MET A 69 12.10 -1.30 -14.80
CA MET A 69 11.24 -1.51 -13.63
C MET A 69 12.01 -1.45 -12.29
N LEU A 70 12.78 -0.39 -12.12
CA LEU A 70 13.43 -0.10 -10.83
C LEU A 70 12.34 0.12 -9.77
N PRO A 71 12.39 -0.55 -8.61
CA PRO A 71 11.36 -0.48 -7.58
C PRO A 71 11.03 0.95 -7.14
N GLU A 72 12.03 1.80 -7.01
CA GLU A 72 11.89 3.21 -6.62
C GLU A 72 11.07 4.02 -7.63
N LYS A 73 11.35 3.83 -8.93
CA LYS A 73 10.61 4.51 -10.00
C LYS A 73 9.17 4.03 -10.09
N VAL A 74 8.93 2.75 -9.91
CA VAL A 74 7.58 2.17 -9.89
C VAL A 74 6.76 2.75 -8.73
N LEU A 75 7.34 2.86 -7.54
CA LEU A 75 6.70 3.49 -6.38
C LEU A 75 6.39 4.98 -6.63
N LEU A 76 7.36 5.74 -7.14
CA LEU A 76 7.18 7.18 -7.42
C LEU A 76 6.08 7.41 -8.47
N THR A 77 6.10 6.63 -9.55
CA THR A 77 5.06 6.69 -10.59
C THR A 77 3.70 6.31 -10.04
N GLY A 78 3.64 5.30 -9.18
CA GLY A 78 2.40 4.87 -8.52
C GLY A 78 1.81 5.95 -7.61
N ILE A 79 2.63 6.59 -6.77
CA ILE A 79 2.21 7.70 -5.91
C ILE A 79 1.67 8.87 -6.75
N SER A 80 2.36 9.23 -7.83
CA SER A 80 1.91 10.31 -8.73
C SER A 80 0.58 9.97 -9.41
N LEU A 81 0.41 8.71 -9.82
CA LEU A 81 -0.82 8.23 -10.45
C LEU A 81 -1.98 8.18 -9.44
N SER A 82 -1.73 7.73 -8.20
CA SER A 82 -2.72 7.78 -7.12
C SER A 82 -3.18 9.19 -6.86
N ALA A 83 -2.26 10.14 -6.71
CA ALA A 83 -2.58 11.54 -6.47
C ALA A 83 -3.41 12.15 -7.61
N LEU A 84 -3.13 11.78 -8.86
CA LEU A 84 -3.92 12.21 -10.01
C LEU A 84 -5.36 11.69 -9.94
N PHE A 85 -5.53 10.39 -9.72
CA PHE A 85 -6.87 9.79 -9.63
C PHE A 85 -7.65 10.30 -8.42
N ASP A 86 -7.01 10.44 -7.26
CA ASP A 86 -7.64 10.99 -6.06
C ASP A 86 -8.09 12.45 -6.27
N THR A 87 -7.30 13.25 -7.00
CA THR A 87 -7.68 14.62 -7.35
C THR A 87 -8.91 14.65 -8.27
N LEU A 88 -8.95 13.79 -9.28
CA LEU A 88 -10.11 13.68 -10.19
C LEU A 88 -11.37 13.26 -9.42
N GLN A 89 -11.25 12.32 -8.47
CA GLN A 89 -12.36 11.92 -7.60
C GLN A 89 -12.85 13.10 -6.74
N ARG A 90 -11.95 13.87 -6.14
CA ARG A 90 -12.32 15.05 -5.34
C ARG A 90 -13.02 16.11 -6.18
N ILE A 91 -12.61 16.34 -7.41
CA ILE A 91 -13.29 17.25 -8.34
C ILE A 91 -14.71 16.76 -8.63
N ALA A 92 -14.87 15.45 -8.88
CA ALA A 92 -16.19 14.86 -9.11
C ALA A 92 -17.10 14.95 -7.87
N ILE A 93 -16.56 14.73 -6.66
CA ILE A 93 -17.31 14.90 -5.42
C ILE A 93 -17.71 16.38 -5.22
N ALA A 94 -16.81 17.31 -5.54
CA ALA A 94 -17.06 18.76 -5.41
C ALA A 94 -18.10 19.29 -6.41
N SER A 95 -18.46 18.53 -7.45
CA SER A 95 -19.52 18.91 -8.41
C SER A 95 -20.91 19.00 -7.78
N GLY A 96 -21.11 18.47 -6.57
CA GLY A 96 -22.38 18.50 -5.85
C GLY A 96 -23.43 17.51 -6.35
N ASP A 97 -23.07 16.56 -7.20
CA ASP A 97 -23.97 15.50 -7.67
C ASP A 97 -24.36 14.60 -6.47
N PRO A 98 -25.67 14.32 -6.24
CA PRO A 98 -26.12 13.40 -5.19
C PRO A 98 -25.46 12.02 -5.21
N ARG A 99 -25.03 11.55 -6.39
CA ARG A 99 -24.32 10.28 -6.58
C ARG A 99 -22.93 10.29 -5.91
N ALA A 100 -22.33 11.47 -5.73
CA ALA A 100 -21.06 11.61 -5.04
C ALA A 100 -21.12 11.10 -3.59
N ASN A 101 -22.27 11.16 -2.92
CA ASN A 101 -22.45 10.63 -1.57
C ASN A 101 -22.28 9.09 -1.52
N GLN A 102 -22.68 8.38 -2.55
CA GLN A 102 -22.45 6.93 -2.65
C GLN A 102 -20.95 6.62 -2.76
N LEU A 103 -20.23 7.42 -3.55
CA LEU A 103 -18.78 7.28 -3.68
C LEU A 103 -18.07 7.55 -2.34
N ILE A 104 -18.48 8.59 -1.61
CA ILE A 104 -17.92 8.92 -0.29
C ILE A 104 -18.12 7.76 0.69
N ALA A 105 -19.34 7.21 0.75
CA ALA A 105 -19.65 6.06 1.60
C ALA A 105 -18.79 4.84 1.24
N TRP A 106 -18.63 4.57 -0.05
CA TRP A 106 -17.81 3.45 -0.52
C TRP A 106 -16.31 3.67 -0.27
N THR A 107 -15.78 4.86 -0.53
CA THR A 107 -14.36 5.19 -0.30
C THR A 107 -14.01 5.23 1.19
N SER A 108 -15.00 5.36 2.07
CA SER A 108 -14.81 5.27 3.54
C SER A 108 -14.53 3.83 4.02
N GLY A 109 -14.65 2.82 3.16
CA GLY A 109 -14.39 1.43 3.51
C GLY A 109 -15.53 0.79 4.32
N SER A 110 -16.75 0.82 3.76
CA SER A 110 -17.94 0.26 4.42
C SER A 110 -18.16 -1.19 4.01
N THR A 111 -18.32 -2.07 5.01
CA THR A 111 -18.72 -3.47 4.83
C THR A 111 -20.22 -3.66 4.73
N GLN A 112 -21.03 -2.64 5.02
CA GLN A 112 -22.48 -2.69 5.13
C GLN A 112 -23.19 -2.91 3.80
N GLN A 113 -22.56 -2.53 2.69
CA GLN A 113 -23.16 -2.66 1.36
C GLN A 113 -23.11 -4.08 0.79
N ILE A 114 -22.44 -5.01 1.49
CA ILE A 114 -22.30 -6.39 1.05
C ILE A 114 -23.44 -7.21 1.65
N GLY A 115 -24.42 -7.56 0.83
CA GLY A 115 -25.49 -8.50 1.21
C GLY A 115 -24.92 -9.89 1.53
N ALA A 116 -25.67 -10.64 2.34
CA ALA A 116 -25.29 -12.02 2.71
C ALA A 116 -25.09 -12.92 1.46
N ASP A 117 -25.84 -12.66 0.40
CA ASP A 117 -25.77 -13.42 -0.87
C ASP A 117 -24.40 -13.30 -1.57
N LEU A 118 -23.73 -12.16 -1.41
CA LEU A 118 -22.41 -11.90 -1.98
C LEU A 118 -21.26 -12.31 -1.05
N ALA A 119 -21.51 -12.42 0.24
CA ALA A 119 -20.46 -12.73 1.22
C ALA A 119 -19.82 -14.11 0.99
N VAL A 120 -20.62 -15.13 0.70
CA VAL A 120 -20.14 -16.50 0.45
C VAL A 120 -19.29 -16.61 -0.80
N PRO A 121 -19.71 -16.14 -1.99
CA PRO A 121 -18.87 -16.20 -3.18
C PRO A 121 -17.58 -15.39 -3.02
N PHE A 122 -17.61 -14.23 -2.39
CA PHE A 122 -16.39 -13.45 -2.12
C PHE A 122 -15.44 -14.14 -1.16
N PHE A 123 -15.94 -14.80 -0.14
CA PHE A 123 -15.12 -15.61 0.76
C PHE A 123 -14.43 -16.75 0.01
N LEU A 124 -15.15 -17.47 -0.85
CA LEU A 124 -14.57 -18.55 -1.66
C LEU A 124 -13.50 -18.02 -2.64
N ILE A 125 -13.77 -16.90 -3.32
CA ILE A 125 -12.81 -16.26 -4.21
C ILE A 125 -11.55 -15.85 -3.43
N SER A 126 -11.70 -15.26 -2.25
CA SER A 126 -10.57 -14.85 -1.42
C SER A 126 -9.73 -16.04 -0.94
N LEU A 127 -10.37 -17.17 -0.63
CA LEU A 127 -9.71 -18.41 -0.24
C LEU A 127 -8.90 -19.00 -1.41
N VAL A 128 -9.48 -19.04 -2.61
CA VAL A 128 -8.78 -19.47 -3.83
C VAL A 128 -7.58 -18.58 -4.12
N LEU A 129 -7.74 -17.26 -4.04
CA LEU A 129 -6.66 -16.30 -4.25
C LEU A 129 -5.56 -16.42 -3.18
N LEU A 130 -5.92 -16.74 -1.94
CA LEU A 130 -4.96 -17.05 -0.88
C LEU A 130 -4.17 -18.31 -1.23
N GLY A 131 -4.83 -19.37 -1.70
CA GLY A 131 -4.18 -20.59 -2.17
C GLY A 131 -3.19 -20.33 -3.30
N ILE A 132 -3.60 -19.59 -4.32
CA ILE A 132 -2.71 -19.18 -5.43
C ILE A 132 -1.55 -18.33 -4.89
N SER A 133 -1.81 -17.47 -3.88
CA SER A 133 -0.77 -16.69 -3.21
C SER A 133 0.30 -17.56 -2.57
N LEU A 134 -0.08 -18.67 -1.98
CA LEU A 134 0.84 -19.61 -1.35
C LEU A 134 1.71 -20.33 -2.41
N ILE A 135 1.14 -20.69 -3.56
CA ILE A 135 1.89 -21.28 -4.67
C ILE A 135 3.00 -20.32 -5.14
N PHE A 136 2.67 -19.03 -5.30
CA PHE A 136 3.64 -18.02 -5.71
C PHE A 136 4.63 -17.60 -4.61
N SER A 137 4.47 -18.07 -3.38
CA SER A 137 5.36 -17.69 -2.27
C SER A 137 6.82 -18.12 -2.52
N ARG A 138 7.04 -19.23 -3.21
CA ARG A 138 8.38 -19.70 -3.61
C ARG A 138 9.10 -18.72 -4.53
N TRP A 139 8.38 -18.11 -5.48
CA TRP A 139 8.97 -17.09 -6.37
C TRP A 139 9.36 -15.82 -5.60
N LEU A 140 8.61 -15.47 -4.56
CA LEU A 140 8.95 -14.35 -3.69
C LEU A 140 10.21 -14.61 -2.87
N GLU A 141 10.43 -15.84 -2.42
CA GLU A 141 11.64 -16.22 -1.71
C GLU A 141 12.87 -16.20 -2.63
N LEU A 142 12.71 -16.70 -3.87
CA LEU A 142 13.76 -16.68 -4.86
C LEU A 142 14.12 -15.27 -5.34
N LEU A 143 13.14 -14.36 -5.44
CA LEU A 143 13.37 -12.97 -5.81
C LEU A 143 14.04 -12.15 -4.69
N ALA A 144 13.96 -12.61 -3.43
CA ALA A 144 14.69 -12.02 -2.30
C ALA A 144 16.19 -12.30 -2.34
N LEU A 145 16.63 -13.29 -3.15
CA LEU A 145 18.02 -13.54 -3.43
C LEU A 145 18.59 -12.48 -4.38
N GLN A 146 19.92 -12.32 -4.39
CA GLN A 146 20.56 -11.42 -5.36
C GLN A 146 20.28 -11.86 -6.80
N ALA A 147 20.12 -10.89 -7.70
CA ALA A 147 19.72 -11.11 -9.08
C ALA A 147 20.54 -12.20 -9.82
N PRO A 148 21.90 -12.27 -9.70
CA PRO A 148 22.68 -13.33 -10.34
C PRO A 148 22.32 -14.74 -9.84
N MET A 149 22.04 -14.87 -8.54
CA MET A 149 21.73 -16.14 -7.90
C MET A 149 20.34 -16.65 -8.32
N ALA A 150 19.36 -15.76 -8.39
CA ALA A 150 18.02 -16.08 -8.86
C ALA A 150 18.01 -16.50 -10.34
N GLN A 151 18.86 -15.87 -11.19
CA GLN A 151 19.01 -16.23 -12.59
C GLN A 151 19.71 -17.60 -12.75
N ALA A 152 20.73 -17.90 -11.93
CA ALA A 152 21.40 -19.19 -11.93
C ALA A 152 20.45 -20.34 -11.60
N LEU A 153 19.40 -20.09 -10.81
CA LEU A 153 18.31 -21.03 -10.51
C LEU A 153 17.24 -21.10 -11.61
N GLY A 154 17.47 -20.49 -12.78
CA GLY A 154 16.59 -20.55 -13.94
C GLY A 154 15.42 -19.57 -13.91
N LEU A 155 15.38 -18.60 -12.98
CA LEU A 155 14.31 -17.63 -12.92
C LEU A 155 14.49 -16.51 -13.97
N ASN A 156 13.47 -16.33 -14.80
CA ASN A 156 13.38 -15.13 -15.63
C ASN A 156 12.83 -13.95 -14.78
N LEU A 157 13.76 -13.17 -14.19
CA LEU A 157 13.43 -12.08 -13.26
C LEU A 157 12.38 -11.12 -13.81
N LYS A 158 12.48 -10.74 -15.09
CA LYS A 158 11.54 -9.80 -15.73
C LYS A 158 10.13 -10.40 -15.78
N ARG A 159 9.99 -11.62 -16.26
CA ARG A 159 8.69 -12.30 -16.38
C ARG A 159 8.06 -12.58 -15.01
N THR A 160 8.85 -13.04 -14.06
CA THR A 160 8.38 -13.37 -12.71
C THR A 160 7.90 -12.11 -11.97
N ARG A 161 8.65 -11.00 -12.05
CA ARG A 161 8.21 -9.72 -11.47
C ARG A 161 6.89 -9.25 -12.06
N TRP A 162 6.72 -9.34 -13.38
CA TRP A 162 5.50 -8.98 -14.05
C TRP A 162 4.29 -9.76 -13.56
N ILE A 163 4.40 -11.09 -13.53
CA ILE A 163 3.33 -11.96 -13.06
C ILE A 163 2.96 -11.65 -11.60
N LEU A 164 3.96 -11.42 -10.75
CA LEU A 164 3.71 -11.10 -9.35
C LEU A 164 3.07 -9.72 -9.15
N ILE A 165 3.48 -8.70 -9.90
CA ILE A 165 2.87 -7.36 -9.86
C ILE A 165 1.42 -7.44 -10.33
N LEU A 166 1.15 -8.09 -11.47
CA LEU A 166 -0.19 -8.25 -12.02
C LEU A 166 -1.11 -8.99 -11.04
N PHE A 167 -0.62 -10.08 -10.45
CA PHE A 167 -1.40 -10.85 -9.47
C PHE A 167 -1.64 -10.05 -8.18
N THR A 168 -0.67 -9.27 -7.72
CA THR A 168 -0.82 -8.42 -6.55
C THR A 168 -1.85 -7.31 -6.79
N ALA A 169 -1.82 -6.73 -7.97
CA ALA A 169 -2.79 -5.71 -8.36
C ALA A 169 -4.21 -6.28 -8.49
N LEU A 170 -4.36 -7.50 -9.02
CA LEU A 170 -5.65 -8.18 -9.03
C LEU A 170 -6.19 -8.40 -7.61
N LEU A 171 -5.34 -8.85 -6.68
CA LEU A 171 -5.71 -8.98 -5.27
C LEU A 171 -6.15 -7.66 -4.65
N THR A 172 -5.42 -6.58 -4.94
CA THR A 172 -5.75 -5.24 -4.44
C THR A 172 -7.05 -4.74 -5.04
N ALA A 173 -7.23 -4.87 -6.36
CA ALA A 173 -8.45 -4.43 -7.04
C ALA A 173 -9.69 -5.13 -6.48
N LEU A 174 -9.64 -6.45 -6.28
CA LEU A 174 -10.75 -7.21 -5.71
C LEU A 174 -11.01 -6.81 -4.25
N ALA A 175 -9.98 -6.63 -3.44
CA ALA A 175 -10.15 -6.16 -2.06
C ALA A 175 -10.76 -4.76 -2.01
N THR A 176 -10.29 -3.84 -2.86
CA THR A 176 -10.81 -2.47 -2.95
C THR A 176 -12.24 -2.42 -3.46
N LEU A 177 -12.61 -3.28 -4.41
CA LEU A 177 -13.98 -3.39 -4.90
C LEU A 177 -14.96 -3.80 -3.81
N ILE A 178 -14.56 -4.71 -2.94
CA ILE A 178 -15.43 -5.27 -1.90
C ILE A 178 -15.59 -4.30 -0.73
N ILE A 179 -14.47 -3.81 -0.20
CA ILE A 179 -14.45 -3.08 1.09
C ILE A 179 -14.19 -1.57 0.86
N GLY A 180 -13.71 -1.19 -0.30
CA GLY A 180 -13.14 0.14 -0.54
C GLY A 180 -11.64 0.19 -0.30
N PRO A 181 -11.01 1.36 -0.51
CA PRO A 181 -9.59 1.56 -0.23
C PRO A 181 -9.32 1.49 1.27
N LEU A 182 -8.40 0.63 1.68
CA LEU A 182 -8.00 0.42 3.08
C LEU A 182 -6.59 0.90 3.31
N SER A 183 -6.45 2.08 3.90
CA SER A 183 -5.14 2.65 4.23
C SER A 183 -4.59 2.08 5.55
N PHE A 184 -3.26 2.00 5.66
CA PHE A 184 -2.49 1.56 6.83
C PHE A 184 -2.61 0.09 7.26
N ILE A 185 -3.74 -0.60 7.09
CA ILE A 185 -3.85 -2.03 7.46
C ILE A 185 -2.84 -2.87 6.68
N GLY A 186 -2.69 -2.56 5.41
CA GLY A 186 -1.74 -3.23 4.55
C GLY A 186 -0.29 -3.13 5.03
N LEU A 187 0.08 -2.01 5.62
CA LEU A 187 1.41 -1.80 6.20
C LEU A 187 1.55 -2.43 7.58
N LEU A 188 0.51 -2.31 8.41
CA LEU A 188 0.47 -2.78 9.77
C LEU A 188 0.63 -4.30 9.86
N VAL A 189 -0.16 -5.04 9.10
CA VAL A 189 -0.30 -6.49 9.21
C VAL A 189 1.01 -7.24 8.88
N PRO A 190 1.70 -6.99 7.75
CA PRO A 190 2.99 -7.62 7.48
C PRO A 190 4.08 -7.25 8.50
N HIS A 191 3.98 -6.06 9.09
CA HIS A 191 4.90 -5.62 10.13
C HIS A 191 4.71 -6.44 11.41
N ILE A 192 3.47 -6.62 11.85
CA ILE A 192 3.15 -7.48 13.02
C ILE A 192 3.60 -8.93 12.75
N ALA A 193 3.34 -9.47 11.56
CA ALA A 193 3.77 -10.82 11.21
C ALA A 193 5.29 -10.99 11.29
N ARG A 194 6.06 -9.99 10.85
CA ARG A 194 7.53 -9.99 11.00
C ARG A 194 7.98 -9.85 12.44
N PHE A 195 7.29 -9.04 13.22
CA PHE A 195 7.58 -8.88 14.65
C PHE A 195 7.38 -10.19 15.44
N LEU A 196 6.43 -11.03 14.99
CA LEU A 196 6.23 -12.39 15.51
C LEU A 196 7.30 -13.39 15.06
N GLY A 197 8.35 -12.95 14.36
CA GLY A 197 9.45 -13.80 13.94
C GLY A 197 9.19 -14.64 12.68
N VAL A 198 8.12 -14.34 11.94
CA VAL A 198 7.73 -15.10 10.74
C VAL A 198 8.52 -14.62 9.53
N ASN A 199 9.53 -15.40 9.13
CA ASN A 199 10.46 -15.04 8.05
C ASN A 199 10.13 -15.70 6.69
N ARG A 200 9.47 -16.87 6.68
CA ARG A 200 9.08 -17.56 5.44
C ARG A 200 7.94 -16.83 4.73
N ALA A 201 8.00 -16.71 3.41
CA ALA A 201 6.98 -16.02 2.63
C ALA A 201 5.59 -16.63 2.79
N SER A 202 5.48 -17.95 2.74
CA SER A 202 4.22 -18.68 2.89
C SER A 202 3.57 -18.44 4.26
N SER A 203 4.34 -18.61 5.34
CA SER A 203 3.84 -18.38 6.70
C SER A 203 3.49 -16.91 6.93
N GLN A 204 4.27 -15.98 6.40
CA GLN A 204 3.98 -14.55 6.49
C GLN A 204 2.67 -14.17 5.77
N ILE A 205 2.40 -14.76 4.59
CA ILE A 205 1.15 -14.56 3.86
C ILE A 205 -0.05 -15.06 4.68
N LEU A 206 0.03 -16.28 5.24
CA LEU A 206 -1.05 -16.87 6.05
C LEU A 206 -1.32 -16.07 7.32
N ILE A 207 -0.29 -15.79 8.10
CA ILE A 207 -0.42 -15.04 9.35
C ILE A 207 -0.90 -13.62 9.08
N SER A 208 -0.43 -12.98 8.01
CA SER A 208 -0.95 -11.68 7.61
C SER A 208 -2.41 -11.73 7.17
N ALA A 209 -2.85 -12.79 6.51
CA ALA A 209 -4.26 -12.95 6.16
C ALA A 209 -5.14 -13.08 7.40
N LEU A 210 -4.71 -13.89 8.39
CA LEU A 210 -5.43 -14.09 9.65
C LEU A 210 -5.48 -12.82 10.50
N ILE A 211 -4.35 -12.17 10.71
CA ILE A 211 -4.27 -10.93 11.51
C ILE A 211 -5.08 -9.82 10.83
N GLY A 212 -4.97 -9.66 9.51
CA GLY A 212 -5.74 -8.66 8.78
C GLY A 212 -7.24 -8.92 8.85
N GLY A 213 -7.66 -10.17 8.73
CA GLY A 213 -9.06 -10.56 8.91
C GLY A 213 -9.58 -10.24 10.33
N LEU A 214 -8.81 -10.59 11.37
CA LEU A 214 -9.15 -10.28 12.76
C LEU A 214 -9.26 -8.77 13.02
N ILE A 215 -8.32 -7.98 12.50
CA ILE A 215 -8.36 -6.52 12.65
C ILE A 215 -9.60 -5.95 11.97
N MET A 216 -9.96 -6.45 10.77
CA MET A 216 -11.15 -5.98 10.05
C MET A 216 -12.44 -6.34 10.76
N VAL A 217 -12.58 -7.57 11.26
CA VAL A 217 -13.74 -8.00 12.07
C VAL A 217 -13.86 -7.16 13.34
N PHE A 218 -12.74 -6.91 14.02
CA PHE A 218 -12.71 -6.06 15.21
C PHE A 218 -13.08 -4.60 14.88
N ALA A 219 -12.57 -4.06 13.79
CA ALA A 219 -12.89 -2.70 13.34
C ALA A 219 -14.37 -2.56 12.96
N ASP A 220 -14.95 -3.54 12.27
CA ASP A 220 -16.37 -3.56 11.92
C ASP A 220 -17.26 -3.65 13.18
N TRP A 221 -16.92 -4.55 14.09
CA TRP A 221 -17.63 -4.67 15.37
C TRP A 221 -17.58 -3.38 16.18
N LEU A 222 -16.39 -2.77 16.27
CA LEU A 222 -16.21 -1.53 17.00
C LEU A 222 -16.97 -0.36 16.33
N GLY A 223 -16.93 -0.27 15.00
CA GLY A 223 -17.63 0.76 14.22
C GLY A 223 -19.16 0.71 14.41
N ARG A 224 -19.71 -0.48 14.57
CA ARG A 224 -21.15 -0.65 14.84
C ARG A 224 -21.55 -0.32 16.28
N GLN A 225 -20.62 -0.43 17.25
CA GLN A 225 -20.90 -0.18 18.66
C GLN A 225 -20.64 1.26 19.11
N MET A 226 -19.72 1.99 18.43
CA MET A 226 -19.23 3.29 18.93
C MET A 226 -20.27 4.41 18.95
N LEU A 227 -21.16 4.46 17.96
CA LEU A 227 -22.07 5.60 17.75
C LEU A 227 -23.52 5.16 17.46
N PHE A 228 -23.99 4.10 18.10
CA PHE A 228 -25.36 3.66 17.91
C PHE A 228 -26.36 4.84 18.09
N PRO A 229 -27.34 5.04 17.16
CA PRO A 229 -27.72 4.21 16.01
C PRO A 229 -26.95 4.47 14.71
N TYR A 230 -25.97 5.36 14.68
CA TYR A 230 -25.14 5.63 13.52
C TYR A 230 -24.00 4.61 13.44
N GLU A 231 -23.73 4.12 12.25
CA GLU A 231 -22.67 3.15 12.01
C GLU A 231 -21.43 3.84 11.40
N VAL A 232 -20.27 3.65 12.02
CA VAL A 232 -19.00 4.15 11.50
C VAL A 232 -18.41 3.12 10.54
N PRO A 233 -18.04 3.52 9.30
CA PRO A 233 -17.40 2.60 8.35
C PRO A 233 -16.18 1.91 8.95
N ALA A 234 -16.10 0.59 8.79
CA ALA A 234 -15.00 -0.24 9.33
C ALA A 234 -13.62 0.23 8.86
N GLY A 235 -13.52 0.74 7.62
CA GLY A 235 -12.29 1.27 7.06
C GLY A 235 -11.74 2.48 7.80
N LEU A 236 -12.61 3.37 8.30
CA LEU A 236 -12.19 4.52 9.11
C LEU A 236 -11.62 4.08 10.46
N VAL A 237 -12.31 3.14 11.14
CA VAL A 237 -11.85 2.58 12.41
C VAL A 237 -10.51 1.87 12.23
N ALA A 238 -10.41 1.08 11.19
CA ALA A 238 -9.20 0.34 10.85
C ALA A 238 -8.02 1.28 10.51
N THR A 239 -8.28 2.38 9.81
CA THR A 239 -7.28 3.42 9.52
C THR A 239 -6.81 4.11 10.80
N LEU A 240 -7.72 4.39 11.75
CA LEU A 240 -7.39 4.96 13.04
C LEU A 240 -6.47 4.02 13.85
N ILE A 241 -6.79 2.73 13.90
CA ILE A 241 -5.96 1.72 14.57
C ILE A 241 -4.58 1.62 13.91
N GLY A 242 -4.54 1.49 12.58
CA GLY A 242 -3.30 1.36 11.82
C GLY A 242 -2.42 2.60 11.89
N GLY A 243 -3.00 3.79 11.76
CA GLY A 243 -2.30 5.06 11.84
C GLY A 243 -1.70 5.30 13.24
N THR A 244 -2.47 5.04 14.29
CA THR A 244 -1.99 5.16 15.68
C THR A 244 -0.83 4.20 15.95
N TYR A 245 -0.95 2.96 15.53
CA TYR A 245 0.14 1.99 15.66
C TYR A 245 1.41 2.47 14.93
N PHE A 246 1.26 2.97 13.70
CA PHE A 246 2.37 3.44 12.89
C PHE A 246 3.08 4.64 13.53
N LEU A 247 2.34 5.59 14.07
CA LEU A 247 2.90 6.72 14.83
C LEU A 247 3.70 6.27 16.06
N LEU A 248 3.17 5.30 16.81
CA LEU A 248 3.86 4.73 17.97
C LEU A 248 5.14 4.00 17.58
N MET A 249 5.11 3.28 16.44
CA MET A 249 6.27 2.58 15.92
C MET A 249 7.37 3.55 15.47
N VAL A 250 7.03 4.58 14.70
CA VAL A 250 7.99 5.61 14.25
C VAL A 250 8.65 6.27 15.45
N ARG A 251 7.90 6.58 16.49
CA ARG A 251 8.43 7.17 17.72
C ARG A 251 9.49 6.26 18.39
N ARG A 252 9.31 4.94 18.36
CA ARG A 252 10.29 3.99 18.92
C ARG A 252 11.56 3.86 18.08
N VAL A 253 11.44 3.96 16.75
CA VAL A 253 12.57 3.85 15.81
C VAL A 253 13.40 5.13 15.81
N VAL A 254 12.75 6.28 15.96
CA VAL A 254 13.43 7.61 15.96
C VAL A 254 13.98 7.98 17.34
N ALA A 255 13.58 7.27 18.41
CA ALA A 255 14.19 7.49 19.72
C ALA A 255 15.71 7.19 19.62
N PRO A 256 16.59 8.18 19.85
CA PRO A 256 18.03 7.94 19.79
C PRO A 256 18.37 6.84 20.81
N PRO A 257 19.27 5.91 20.47
CA PRO A 257 19.73 4.93 21.44
C PRO A 257 20.22 5.70 22.66
N ALA A 258 19.76 5.27 23.84
CA ALA A 258 20.14 5.91 25.10
C ALA A 258 21.66 6.12 25.09
N ALA A 259 22.12 7.32 25.40
CA ALA A 259 23.54 7.74 25.29
C ALA A 259 24.51 6.81 26.03
N SER A 260 24.00 5.91 26.87
CA SER A 260 24.73 4.88 27.62
C SER A 260 25.22 3.69 26.79
N THR A 261 24.75 3.52 25.54
CA THR A 261 25.06 2.33 24.70
C THR A 261 25.98 2.62 23.51
N LEU A 262 26.42 3.86 23.32
CA LEU A 262 27.43 4.17 22.30
C LEU A 262 28.81 3.75 22.81
N PRO A 263 29.49 2.77 22.17
CA PRO A 263 30.86 2.48 22.53
C PRO A 263 31.70 3.76 22.34
N ALA A 264 32.57 4.06 23.29
CA ALA A 264 33.39 5.28 23.32
C ALA A 264 34.13 5.59 22.01
N VAL A 265 34.35 4.56 21.18
CA VAL A 265 34.98 4.65 19.85
C VAL A 265 34.08 5.42 18.86
N SER A 266 32.73 5.32 18.96
CA SER A 266 31.83 6.04 18.07
C SER A 266 31.74 7.53 18.40
N ALA A 267 31.74 7.89 19.66
CA ALA A 267 31.74 9.29 20.11
C ALA A 267 32.99 10.04 19.65
N ALA A 268 34.15 9.40 19.75
CA ALA A 268 35.44 9.96 19.28
C ALA A 268 35.42 10.15 17.73
N ARG A 269 34.82 9.23 16.99
CA ARG A 269 34.71 9.30 15.52
C ARG A 269 33.79 10.41 15.06
N TRP A 270 32.67 10.64 15.74
CA TRP A 270 31.79 11.78 15.50
C TRP A 270 32.41 13.11 15.85
N ALA A 271 33.12 13.18 16.95
CA ALA A 271 33.89 14.37 17.35
C ALA A 271 35.04 14.71 16.38
N ALA A 272 35.64 13.69 15.76
CA ALA A 272 36.65 13.87 14.70
C ALA A 272 36.03 14.38 13.39
N LEU A 273 34.84 13.84 12.98
CA LEU A 273 34.12 14.28 11.82
C LEU A 273 33.60 15.73 11.95
N LEU A 274 33.09 16.10 13.10
CA LEU A 274 32.65 17.47 13.38
C LEU A 274 33.82 18.48 13.39
N ARG A 275 35.01 18.05 13.80
CA ARG A 275 36.21 18.86 13.68
C ARG A 275 36.74 19.00 12.25
N SER A 276 36.57 17.96 11.42
CA SER A 276 36.96 18.02 10.00
C SER A 276 36.07 18.92 9.16
N THR A 277 34.83 19.16 9.55
CA THR A 277 33.90 20.06 8.84
C THR A 277 34.05 21.52 9.26
N SER A 278 34.78 21.82 10.33
CA SER A 278 34.99 23.22 10.78
C SER A 278 35.89 24.06 9.85
N TRP A 279 36.60 23.46 8.88
CA TRP A 279 37.34 24.20 7.88
C TRP A 279 36.41 24.73 6.75
N MET A 280 35.24 24.15 6.55
CA MET A 280 34.25 24.61 5.54
C MET A 280 33.62 25.95 5.90
N SER A 281 33.57 26.33 7.18
CA SER A 281 33.08 27.63 7.63
C SER A 281 34.06 28.77 7.45
N ARG A 282 35.34 28.49 7.21
CA ARG A 282 36.38 29.53 7.02
C ARG A 282 36.61 29.96 5.57
N SER A 283 36.01 29.29 4.58
CA SER A 283 36.16 29.62 3.16
C SER A 283 35.08 30.54 2.58
N VAL A 284 34.04 30.87 3.35
CA VAL A 284 33.07 31.87 2.95
C VAL A 284 33.53 33.25 3.48
N ARG A 285 34.42 33.92 2.73
CA ARG A 285 34.67 35.35 2.90
C ARG A 285 33.40 36.09 2.46
N PRO A 286 32.88 37.05 3.26
CA PRO A 286 31.87 37.93 2.78
C PRO A 286 32.45 38.79 1.65
N LEU A 287 31.88 38.67 0.44
CA LEU A 287 32.12 39.63 -0.62
C LEU A 287 31.63 41.00 -0.13
N SER A 288 32.54 41.88 0.18
CA SER A 288 32.26 43.27 0.48
C SER A 288 31.57 43.88 -0.70
N CYS A 289 30.34 44.27 -0.51
CA CYS A 289 29.60 45.13 -1.41
C CYS A 289 30.20 46.55 -1.29
N SER A 290 31.10 46.92 -2.20
CA SER A 290 31.45 48.31 -2.45
C SER A 290 31.54 48.54 -3.97
N ALA A 291 30.81 49.54 -4.36
CA ALA A 291 30.85 50.24 -5.67
C ALA A 291 29.77 49.89 -6.72
N PHE A 292 28.99 50.88 -6.86
CA PHE A 292 28.08 51.41 -7.88
C PHE A 292 26.63 51.05 -7.82
#